data_5186ac24b7b58f2063760fa2383e8d54
#
_entry.id   5186ac24b7b58f2063760fa2383e8d54
#
_cell.length_a   1.000
_cell.length_b   1.000
_cell.length_c   1.000
_cell.angle_alpha   90.00
_cell.angle_beta   90.00
_cell.angle_gamma   90.00
#
_symmetry.space_group_name_H-M   'P 1'
#
loop_
_entity.id
_entity.type
_entity.pdbx_description
1 polymer ?
#
loop_
_entity_poly.entity_id
_entity_poly.type
_entity_poly.pdbx_seq_one_letter_code
_entity_poly.pdbx_strand_id
1 'polypeptide(L)'
;RLGYLIAPRSLIRPMQKIQQNLFISANAFVQWAGVAALRDAEPDVIRMREIYNERRKFMIRRLQDLGMGIQVEPTGAFYVLGNVKAFTQNSYDFAFDILKRAHVGVAPGIDFGMNCEGYLRFSYANSLENIREGMNRLESYLERC
;
A
#
# COMPACT_ATOMS: atom_id res chain seq x y z
N ARG A 1 -0.69 -14.88 1.77
CA ARG A 1 0.71 -15.28 1.53
C ARG A 1 0.79 -16.36 0.42
N LEU A 2 0.02 -16.19 -0.67
CA LEU A 2 0.03 -17.02 -1.85
C LEU A 2 0.07 -16.12 -3.09
N GLY A 3 0.89 -16.49 -4.06
CA GLY A 3 0.92 -15.90 -5.39
C GLY A 3 0.96 -16.98 -6.45
N TYR A 4 0.61 -16.62 -7.67
CA TYR A 4 0.77 -17.50 -8.83
C TYR A 4 1.36 -16.73 -10.01
N LEU A 5 1.96 -17.47 -10.91
CA LEU A 5 2.59 -16.90 -12.10
C LEU A 5 2.17 -17.73 -13.33
N ILE A 6 1.76 -17.00 -14.36
CA ILE A 6 1.48 -17.56 -15.67
C ILE A 6 2.63 -17.19 -16.60
N ALA A 7 3.27 -18.18 -17.21
CA ALA A 7 4.44 -17.98 -18.04
C ALA A 7 4.44 -18.89 -19.28
N PRO A 8 5.19 -18.55 -20.32
CA PRO A 8 5.43 -19.43 -21.46
C PRO A 8 5.98 -20.80 -21.00
N ARG A 9 5.55 -21.87 -21.67
CA ARG A 9 5.88 -23.25 -21.28
C ARG A 9 7.40 -23.48 -21.13
N SER A 10 8.21 -22.82 -21.95
CA SER A 10 9.69 -22.90 -21.89
C SER A 10 10.28 -22.37 -20.58
N LEU A 11 9.61 -21.47 -19.89
CA LEU A 11 10.06 -20.86 -18.62
C LEU A 11 9.59 -21.63 -17.38
N ILE A 12 8.57 -22.46 -17.50
CA ILE A 12 8.00 -23.17 -16.33
C ILE A 12 9.03 -24.02 -15.61
N ARG A 13 9.80 -24.84 -16.34
CA ARG A 13 10.79 -25.71 -15.71
C ARG A 13 11.96 -24.97 -15.06
N PRO A 14 12.57 -23.96 -15.68
CA PRO A 14 13.53 -23.08 -15.01
C PRO A 14 12.99 -22.46 -13.72
N MET A 15 11.77 -21.92 -13.77
CA MET A 15 11.10 -21.31 -12.59
C MET A 15 10.87 -22.31 -11.48
N GLN A 16 10.40 -23.52 -11.79
CA GLN A 16 10.24 -24.59 -10.81
C GLN A 16 11.55 -24.93 -10.10
N LYS A 17 12.68 -24.98 -10.85
CA LYS A 17 14.00 -25.21 -10.25
C LYS A 17 14.40 -24.10 -9.28
N ILE A 18 14.15 -22.83 -9.65
CA ILE A 18 14.43 -21.68 -8.77
C ILE A 18 13.56 -21.77 -7.52
N GLN A 19 12.25 -21.94 -7.70
CA GLN A 19 11.27 -22.05 -6.61
C GLN A 19 11.67 -23.18 -5.64
N GLN A 20 11.99 -24.36 -6.16
CA GLN A 20 12.37 -25.53 -5.37
C GLN A 20 13.60 -25.27 -4.51
N ASN A 21 14.58 -24.53 -5.02
CA ASN A 21 15.82 -24.26 -4.31
C ASN A 21 15.71 -23.08 -3.30
N LEU A 22 14.78 -22.14 -3.52
CA LEU A 22 14.60 -20.98 -2.63
C LEU A 22 13.54 -21.22 -1.55
N PHE A 23 12.41 -21.85 -1.89
CA PHE A 23 11.24 -21.93 -1.02
C PHE A 23 10.66 -23.36 -0.87
N ILE A 24 11.12 -24.31 -1.67
CA ILE A 24 10.57 -25.66 -1.80
C ILE A 24 9.16 -25.62 -2.43
N SER A 25 8.15 -25.19 -1.68
CA SER A 25 6.77 -25.02 -2.16
C SER A 25 5.99 -24.05 -1.27
N ALA A 26 4.88 -23.52 -1.80
CA ALA A 26 3.92 -22.79 -0.97
C ALA A 26 3.30 -23.75 0.07
N ASN A 27 2.96 -23.22 1.25
CA ASN A 27 2.35 -23.98 2.31
C ASN A 27 1.02 -24.62 1.87
N ALA A 28 0.80 -25.90 2.18
CA ALA A 28 -0.33 -26.68 1.70
C ALA A 28 -1.69 -26.08 2.08
N PHE A 29 -1.88 -25.66 3.33
CA PHE A 29 -3.16 -25.08 3.76
C PHE A 29 -3.46 -23.73 3.07
N VAL A 30 -2.43 -22.95 2.74
CA VAL A 30 -2.57 -21.69 2.01
C VAL A 30 -2.99 -21.95 0.56
N GLN A 31 -2.55 -23.05 -0.06
CA GLN A 31 -3.01 -23.46 -1.39
C GLN A 31 -4.50 -23.77 -1.38
N TRP A 32 -5.00 -24.52 -0.37
CA TRP A 32 -6.43 -24.78 -0.20
C TRP A 32 -7.23 -23.49 0.06
N ALA A 33 -6.71 -22.58 0.86
CA ALA A 33 -7.31 -21.26 1.03
C ALA A 33 -7.36 -20.48 -0.29
N GLY A 34 -6.34 -20.59 -1.13
CA GLY A 34 -6.32 -20.00 -2.48
C GLY A 34 -7.40 -20.56 -3.38
N VAL A 35 -7.62 -21.88 -3.36
CA VAL A 35 -8.71 -22.53 -4.12
C VAL A 35 -10.07 -21.98 -3.66
N ALA A 36 -10.32 -21.92 -2.36
CA ALA A 36 -11.56 -21.38 -1.81
C ALA A 36 -11.74 -19.89 -2.19
N ALA A 37 -10.67 -19.08 -2.08
CA ALA A 37 -10.72 -17.67 -2.44
C ALA A 37 -11.08 -17.43 -3.91
N LEU A 38 -10.50 -18.21 -4.82
CA LEU A 38 -10.79 -18.08 -6.25
C LEU A 38 -12.19 -18.58 -6.63
N ARG A 39 -12.71 -19.55 -5.89
CA ARG A 39 -14.01 -20.16 -6.20
C ARG A 39 -15.18 -19.44 -5.54
N ASP A 40 -15.00 -19.00 -4.28
CA ASP A 40 -16.14 -18.67 -3.42
C ASP A 40 -16.11 -17.21 -2.91
N ALA A 41 -14.99 -16.47 -3.03
CA ALA A 41 -14.82 -15.16 -2.38
C ALA A 41 -15.21 -13.95 -3.25
N GLU A 42 -15.81 -14.12 -4.42
CA GLU A 42 -16.21 -12.99 -5.28
C GLU A 42 -17.13 -11.98 -4.58
N PRO A 43 -18.16 -12.38 -3.81
CA PRO A 43 -19.01 -11.45 -3.08
C PRO A 43 -18.21 -10.61 -2.04
N ASP A 44 -17.23 -11.23 -1.37
CA ASP A 44 -16.36 -10.54 -0.41
C ASP A 44 -15.44 -9.53 -1.10
N VAL A 45 -14.90 -9.88 -2.26
CA VAL A 45 -14.06 -8.97 -3.07
C VAL A 45 -14.86 -7.75 -3.52
N ILE A 46 -16.11 -7.93 -3.98
CA ILE A 46 -16.99 -6.82 -4.37
C ILE A 46 -17.23 -5.90 -3.18
N ARG A 47 -17.61 -6.44 -2.02
CA ARG A 47 -17.83 -5.68 -0.79
C ARG A 47 -16.57 -4.92 -0.34
N MET A 48 -15.41 -5.58 -0.32
CA MET A 48 -14.14 -4.96 0.04
C MET A 48 -13.78 -3.82 -0.91
N ARG A 49 -13.99 -4.00 -2.23
CA ARG A 49 -13.73 -2.96 -3.23
C ARG A 49 -14.55 -1.69 -2.98
N GLU A 50 -15.80 -1.83 -2.62
CA GLU A 50 -16.67 -0.69 -2.29
C GLU A 50 -16.17 0.06 -1.06
N ILE A 51 -15.88 -0.65 0.02
CA ILE A 51 -15.33 -0.08 1.25
C ILE A 51 -13.98 0.60 1.00
N TYR A 52 -13.08 -0.05 0.25
CA TYR A 52 -11.79 0.57 -0.09
C TYR A 52 -11.94 1.80 -0.97
N ASN A 53 -12.89 1.82 -1.89
CA ASN A 53 -13.14 3.00 -2.73
C ASN A 53 -13.62 4.20 -1.91
N GLU A 54 -14.46 4.00 -0.91
CA GLU A 54 -14.87 5.04 0.03
C GLU A 54 -13.66 5.60 0.80
N ARG A 55 -12.85 4.72 1.38
CA ARG A 55 -11.65 5.09 2.14
C ARG A 55 -10.61 5.78 1.25
N ARG A 56 -10.43 5.29 0.02
CA ARG A 56 -9.55 5.90 -0.99
C ARG A 56 -9.94 7.35 -1.27
N LYS A 57 -11.20 7.59 -1.58
CA LYS A 57 -11.72 8.94 -1.85
C LYS A 57 -11.52 9.88 -0.66
N PHE A 58 -11.78 9.39 0.54
CA PHE A 58 -11.56 10.16 1.76
C PHE A 58 -10.08 10.51 1.94
N MET A 59 -9.19 9.52 1.85
CA MET A 59 -7.75 9.73 2.03
C MET A 59 -7.16 10.67 0.99
N ILE A 60 -7.51 10.51 -0.29
CA ILE A 60 -7.03 11.39 -1.36
C ILE A 60 -7.41 12.83 -1.08
N ARG A 61 -8.68 13.11 -0.74
CA ARG A 61 -9.15 14.45 -0.40
C ARG A 61 -8.33 15.04 0.76
N ARG A 62 -8.19 14.29 1.84
CA ARG A 62 -7.43 14.74 3.03
C ARG A 62 -5.97 15.03 2.70
N LEU A 63 -5.31 14.20 1.90
CA LEU A 63 -3.92 14.45 1.49
C LEU A 63 -3.80 15.72 0.64
N GLN A 64 -4.75 15.95 -0.26
CA GLN A 64 -4.80 17.18 -1.07
C GLN A 64 -5.03 18.43 -0.19
N ASP A 65 -5.94 18.35 0.78
CA ASP A 65 -6.20 19.43 1.74
C ASP A 65 -4.94 19.78 2.56
N LEU A 66 -4.09 18.79 2.84
CA LEU A 66 -2.79 18.95 3.52
C LEU A 66 -1.65 19.41 2.58
N GLY A 67 -1.94 19.74 1.33
CA GLY A 67 -0.94 20.21 0.36
C GLY A 67 -0.09 19.09 -0.27
N MET A 68 -0.44 17.84 -0.08
CA MET A 68 0.23 16.69 -0.71
C MET A 68 -0.41 16.42 -2.08
N GLY A 69 0.32 16.68 -3.16
CA GLY A 69 -0.16 16.41 -4.52
C GLY A 69 -0.32 14.92 -4.80
N ILE A 70 -1.43 14.54 -5.42
CA ILE A 70 -1.65 13.19 -5.92
C ILE A 70 -1.45 13.22 -7.44
N GLN A 71 -0.30 12.76 -7.90
CA GLN A 71 0.06 12.82 -9.32
C GLN A 71 -0.76 11.84 -10.16
N VAL A 72 -1.02 10.64 -9.61
CA VAL A 72 -1.84 9.60 -10.24
C VAL A 72 -2.83 9.09 -9.22
N GLU A 73 -4.11 9.25 -9.51
CA GLU A 73 -5.16 8.69 -8.67
C GLU A 73 -5.17 7.15 -8.81
N PRO A 74 -5.00 6.40 -7.70
CA PRO A 74 -4.93 4.96 -7.78
C PRO A 74 -6.28 4.35 -8.18
N THR A 75 -6.26 3.46 -9.17
CA THR A 75 -7.43 2.71 -9.64
C THR A 75 -7.52 1.30 -9.06
N GLY A 76 -6.51 0.90 -8.28
CA GLY A 76 -6.42 -0.42 -7.63
C GLY A 76 -5.59 -0.37 -6.35
N ALA A 77 -5.34 -1.54 -5.77
CA ALA A 77 -4.66 -1.72 -4.49
C ALA A 77 -5.39 -1.03 -3.32
N PHE A 78 -4.67 -0.73 -2.26
CA PHE A 78 -5.20 -0.10 -1.03
C PHE A 78 -4.26 0.97 -0.46
N TYR A 79 -3.49 1.60 -1.32
CA TYR A 79 -2.56 2.69 -0.98
C TYR A 79 -2.48 3.76 -2.06
N VAL A 80 -2.00 4.92 -1.68
CA VAL A 80 -1.79 6.08 -2.53
C VAL A 80 -0.43 6.70 -2.23
N LEU A 81 0.22 7.26 -3.25
CA LEU A 81 1.44 8.05 -3.11
C LEU A 81 1.08 9.54 -3.03
N GLY A 82 1.43 10.16 -1.92
CA GLY A 82 1.35 11.60 -1.71
C GLY A 82 2.70 12.26 -1.98
N ASN A 83 2.72 13.30 -2.79
CA ASN A 83 3.91 14.10 -3.05
C ASN A 83 4.20 14.99 -1.84
N VAL A 84 5.38 14.84 -1.26
CA VAL A 84 5.83 15.58 -0.07
C VAL A 84 7.05 16.47 -0.34
N LYS A 85 7.38 16.74 -1.61
CA LYS A 85 8.54 17.56 -2.00
C LYS A 85 8.50 19.00 -1.47
N ALA A 86 7.30 19.49 -1.17
CA ALA A 86 7.13 20.79 -0.53
C ALA A 86 7.56 20.80 0.95
N PHE A 87 7.62 19.64 1.59
CA PHE A 87 7.91 19.50 3.02
C PHE A 87 9.31 18.95 3.28
N THR A 88 9.87 18.16 2.36
CA THR A 88 11.16 17.49 2.57
C THR A 88 11.86 17.14 1.27
N GLN A 89 13.20 17.02 1.34
CA GLN A 89 14.04 16.42 0.30
C GLN A 89 14.46 14.98 0.63
N ASN A 90 14.07 14.45 1.79
CA ASN A 90 14.40 13.12 2.27
C ASN A 90 13.15 12.43 2.81
N SER A 91 12.53 11.59 1.99
CA SER A 91 11.29 10.90 2.36
C SER A 91 11.46 9.89 3.49
N TYR A 92 12.67 9.32 3.62
CA TYR A 92 12.98 8.36 4.68
C TYR A 92 12.95 9.02 6.05
N ASP A 93 13.77 10.06 6.26
CA ASP A 93 13.83 10.76 7.53
C ASP A 93 12.49 11.40 7.89
N PHE A 94 11.78 11.93 6.90
CA PHE A 94 10.46 12.53 7.09
C PHE A 94 9.41 11.51 7.55
N ALA A 95 9.40 10.30 6.97
CA ALA A 95 8.50 9.23 7.40
C ALA A 95 8.74 8.83 8.86
N PHE A 96 10.02 8.76 9.28
CA PHE A 96 10.37 8.45 10.67
C PHE A 96 10.09 9.61 11.65
N ASP A 97 10.22 10.85 11.21
CA ASP A 97 9.84 11.99 12.04
C ASP A 97 8.31 12.05 12.25
N ILE A 98 7.53 11.82 11.19
CA ILE A 98 6.07 11.65 11.30
C ILE A 98 5.71 10.52 12.27
N LEU A 99 6.35 9.37 12.15
CA LEU A 99 6.11 8.23 13.05
C LEU A 99 6.39 8.62 14.51
N LYS A 100 7.50 9.27 14.75
CA LYS A 100 7.96 9.65 16.10
C LYS A 100 7.09 10.74 16.72
N ARG A 101 6.69 11.75 15.96
CA ARG A 101 6.03 12.95 16.48
C ARG A 101 4.52 12.95 16.32
N ALA A 102 4.01 12.35 15.24
CA ALA A 102 2.57 12.24 14.97
C ALA A 102 1.99 10.87 15.32
N HIS A 103 2.83 9.85 15.57
CA HIS A 103 2.42 8.47 15.78
C HIS A 103 1.61 7.90 14.58
N VAL A 104 1.99 8.31 13.38
CA VAL A 104 1.40 7.84 12.12
C VAL A 104 2.47 7.12 11.31
N GLY A 105 2.26 5.84 11.05
CA GLY A 105 3.15 5.02 10.24
C GLY A 105 2.84 5.21 8.75
N VAL A 106 3.82 5.68 7.98
CA VAL A 106 3.78 5.80 6.52
C VAL A 106 5.03 5.18 5.93
N ALA A 107 5.00 4.73 4.68
CA ALA A 107 6.19 4.20 4.03
C ALA A 107 6.90 5.29 3.21
N PRO A 108 8.23 5.47 3.35
CA PRO A 108 8.98 6.41 2.54
C PRO A 108 9.00 5.98 1.07
N GLY A 109 8.89 6.95 0.17
CA GLY A 109 8.86 6.67 -1.26
C GLY A 109 10.14 6.03 -1.78
N ILE A 110 11.29 6.41 -1.22
CA ILE A 110 12.60 5.86 -1.62
C ILE A 110 12.66 4.32 -1.54
N ASP A 111 11.88 3.69 -0.66
CA ASP A 111 11.79 2.22 -0.56
C ASP A 111 11.21 1.56 -1.82
N PHE A 112 10.57 2.35 -2.69
CA PHE A 112 9.99 1.92 -3.97
C PHE A 112 10.83 2.34 -5.18
N GLY A 113 12.05 2.79 -4.93
CA GLY A 113 13.02 3.19 -5.93
C GLY A 113 13.26 4.70 -5.97
N MET A 114 14.39 5.11 -6.57
CA MET A 114 14.85 6.50 -6.61
C MET A 114 13.84 7.48 -7.24
N ASN A 115 13.03 7.01 -8.19
CA ASN A 115 11.99 7.82 -8.83
C ASN A 115 10.82 8.16 -7.90
N CYS A 116 10.69 7.45 -6.77
CA CYS A 116 9.68 7.70 -5.74
C CYS A 116 10.22 8.55 -4.58
N GLU A 117 11.46 9.07 -4.65
CA GLU A 117 11.94 10.03 -3.68
C GLU A 117 11.09 11.32 -3.71
N GLY A 118 10.80 11.85 -2.52
CA GLY A 118 9.88 12.98 -2.34
C GLY A 118 8.39 12.59 -2.33
N TYR A 119 8.10 11.30 -2.16
CA TYR A 119 6.75 10.77 -1.94
C TYR A 119 6.67 9.99 -0.64
N LEU A 120 5.47 9.92 -0.08
CA LEU A 120 5.10 8.97 0.99
C LEU A 120 3.96 8.08 0.52
N ARG A 121 4.02 6.79 0.87
CA ARG A 121 2.94 5.85 0.61
C ARG A 121 2.04 5.74 1.83
N PHE A 122 0.78 6.08 1.62
CA PHE A 122 -0.30 5.97 2.60
C PHE A 122 -1.16 4.75 2.30
N SER A 123 -1.50 3.96 3.33
CA SER A 123 -2.39 2.81 3.20
C SER A 123 -3.77 3.14 3.75
N TYR A 124 -4.81 2.83 2.97
CA TYR A 124 -6.20 2.93 3.42
C TYR A 124 -6.81 1.55 3.78
N ALA A 125 -5.96 0.54 4.01
CA ALA A 125 -6.36 -0.77 4.52
C ALA A 125 -6.58 -0.74 6.05
N ASN A 126 -7.42 0.19 6.51
CA ASN A 126 -7.77 0.38 7.91
C ASN A 126 -9.23 0.89 8.00
N SER A 127 -9.81 1.00 9.18
CA SER A 127 -11.13 1.59 9.34
C SER A 127 -11.12 3.08 8.94
N LEU A 128 -12.28 3.61 8.49
CA LEU A 128 -12.39 5.02 8.14
C LEU A 128 -12.11 5.93 9.34
N GLU A 129 -12.49 5.48 10.55
CA GLU A 129 -12.21 6.18 11.79
C GLU A 129 -10.70 6.32 12.06
N ASN A 130 -9.95 5.21 11.97
CA ASN A 130 -8.50 5.23 12.14
C ASN A 130 -7.79 6.06 11.06
N ILE A 131 -8.28 6.00 9.82
CA ILE A 131 -7.75 6.85 8.74
C ILE A 131 -7.99 8.32 9.06
N ARG A 132 -9.17 8.68 9.51
CA ARG A 132 -9.52 10.06 9.92
C ARG A 132 -8.60 10.54 11.03
N GLU A 133 -8.45 9.74 12.09
CA GLU A 133 -7.57 10.07 13.21
C GLU A 133 -6.11 10.23 12.75
N GLY A 134 -5.60 9.32 11.92
CA GLY A 134 -4.25 9.44 11.36
C GLY A 134 -4.06 10.72 10.54
N MET A 135 -5.05 11.10 9.73
CA MET A 135 -5.01 12.35 8.96
C MET A 135 -5.04 13.60 9.85
N ASN A 136 -5.83 13.59 10.93
CA ASN A 136 -5.87 14.70 11.89
C ASN A 136 -4.54 14.88 12.63
N ARG A 137 -3.89 13.77 13.02
CA ARG A 137 -2.56 13.81 13.63
C ARG A 137 -1.50 14.33 12.67
N LEU A 138 -1.58 13.92 11.41
CA LEU A 138 -0.67 14.40 10.37
C LEU A 138 -0.87 15.91 10.11
N GLU A 139 -2.09 16.39 10.07
CA GLU A 139 -2.43 17.82 9.97
C GLU A 139 -1.80 18.60 11.11
N SER A 140 -2.07 18.20 12.36
CA SER A 140 -1.49 18.85 13.55
C SER A 140 0.04 18.80 13.60
N TYR A 141 0.65 17.81 13.00
CA TYR A 141 2.11 17.71 12.86
C TYR A 141 2.62 18.74 11.84
N LEU A 142 2.00 18.83 10.66
CA LEU A 142 2.42 19.74 9.60
C LEU A 142 2.25 21.21 9.97
N GLU A 143 1.24 21.56 10.77
CA GLU A 143 1.04 22.92 11.30
C GLU A 143 2.15 23.40 12.24
N ARG A 144 2.97 22.47 12.76
CA ARG A 144 4.08 22.75 13.71
C ARG A 144 5.46 22.67 13.06
N CYS A 145 5.51 22.34 11.78
CA CYS A 145 6.74 22.31 11.00
C CYS A 145 6.94 23.63 10.26
#